data_8895620c1b6cca020e040f735e89b601
#
_entry.id   8895620c1b6cca020e040f735e89b601
#
_cell.length_a   1.000
_cell.length_b   1.000
_cell.length_c   1.000
_cell.angle_alpha   90.00
_cell.angle_beta   90.00
_cell.angle_gamma   90.00
#
_symmetry.space_group_name_H-M   'P 1'
#
loop_
_entity.id
_entity.type
_entity.pdbx_description
1 polymer ?
#
loop_
_entity_poly.entity_id
_entity_poly.type
_entity_poly.pdbx_seq_one_letter_code
_entity_poly.pdbx_strand_id
1 'polypeptide(L)'
;MKREILLWDETIFKDREVLEFDHMPEHFAHRESQMEALKFSVRPAFAGGRPVNTLCLGPPGTGKTTAIYKLFSEIEAHSSKVVPVHVNCQMDHTRHAIFLRIYSKLLGHSPPASGVSFKRVLDRIARTMVKENRSLVVALDDVNYLFPEKEVDRVLYTLLRAHETFPGFRAGVIAVLSEPALAYVFDPRVESVFQPEEVPFPLYSREEIRQILDRRAQIGFYPGVVSSDLIEKIAEFTERAGDLRVGIDLLKRAGLEAERRASKSISSEDVDRAGERSRLVHLSSALKPLREDEILLLTLVAEMGTSKAGDLYSRFQDSTGSGYTRFHEILNKLDAARLIDTDFTGPGQRGRSRIVRIRYDPGEVLESARKRRESVG
;
A
#
# COMPACT_ATOMS: atom_id res chain seq x y z
N MET A 1 -19.74 -13.41 41.60
CA MET A 1 -19.68 -12.11 40.88
C MET A 1 -19.30 -12.40 39.45
N LYS A 2 -20.22 -12.24 38.48
CA LYS A 2 -19.88 -12.25 37.05
C LYS A 2 -19.07 -10.98 36.79
N ARG A 3 -17.75 -11.11 36.56
CA ARG A 3 -16.93 -9.99 36.02
C ARG A 3 -17.52 -9.63 34.67
N GLU A 4 -17.94 -8.40 34.52
CA GLU A 4 -18.31 -7.87 33.23
C GLU A 4 -17.06 -7.89 32.33
N ILE A 5 -17.07 -8.76 31.33
CA ILE A 5 -15.95 -9.03 30.41
C ILE A 5 -15.56 -7.76 29.61
N LEU A 6 -16.38 -6.72 29.61
CA LEU A 6 -16.21 -5.49 28.84
C LEU A 6 -15.48 -4.34 29.54
N LEU A 7 -15.29 -4.44 30.87
CA LEU A 7 -14.60 -3.40 31.65
C LEU A 7 -13.41 -4.01 32.37
N TRP A 8 -12.25 -3.96 31.76
CA TRP A 8 -10.98 -4.28 32.39
C TRP A 8 -10.34 -2.99 32.89
N ASP A 9 -10.22 -2.89 34.22
CA ASP A 9 -9.64 -1.74 34.89
C ASP A 9 -8.10 -1.68 34.78
N GLU A 10 -7.42 -2.77 34.41
CA GLU A 10 -5.97 -2.83 34.21
C GLU A 10 -5.61 -3.19 32.78
N THR A 11 -4.97 -2.29 32.07
CA THR A 11 -4.42 -2.48 30.70
C THR A 11 -2.93 -2.16 30.68
N ILE A 12 -2.17 -2.88 29.85
CA ILE A 12 -0.76 -2.56 29.58
C ILE A 12 -0.60 -1.50 28.49
N PHE A 13 -1.68 -1.18 27.78
CA PHE A 13 -1.67 -0.12 26.77
C PHE A 13 -1.91 1.24 27.42
N LYS A 14 -1.06 2.18 27.09
CA LYS A 14 -1.23 3.60 27.41
C LYS A 14 -2.13 4.28 26.38
N ASP A 15 -1.86 3.98 25.10
CA ASP A 15 -2.63 4.49 23.95
C ASP A 15 -2.66 3.41 22.86
N ARG A 16 -3.81 2.75 22.67
CA ARG A 16 -3.96 1.70 21.64
C ARG A 16 -4.05 2.25 20.22
N GLU A 17 -4.54 3.49 20.05
CA GLU A 17 -4.75 4.08 18.73
C GLU A 17 -3.43 4.26 17.99
N VAL A 18 -2.34 4.45 18.70
CA VAL A 18 -0.99 4.54 18.14
C VAL A 18 -0.57 3.27 17.38
N LEU A 19 -1.17 2.13 17.72
CA LEU A 19 -0.89 0.84 17.08
C LEU A 19 -1.91 0.46 16.01
N GLU A 20 -2.79 1.38 15.63
CA GLU A 20 -3.70 1.19 14.50
C GLU A 20 -3.03 1.56 13.17
N PHE A 21 -3.51 0.96 12.06
CA PHE A 21 -2.93 1.20 10.73
C PHE A 21 -3.22 2.60 10.18
N ASP A 22 -4.30 3.21 10.61
CA ASP A 22 -4.74 4.55 10.23
C ASP A 22 -4.16 5.65 11.13
N HIS A 23 -3.43 5.28 12.19
CA HIS A 23 -2.78 6.25 13.04
C HIS A 23 -1.74 7.07 12.27
N MET A 24 -1.94 8.38 12.29
CA MET A 24 -1.02 9.36 11.68
C MET A 24 0.06 9.77 12.69
N PRO A 25 1.33 9.37 12.49
CA PRO A 25 2.38 9.70 13.43
C PRO A 25 2.67 11.21 13.41
N GLU A 26 2.84 11.83 14.57
CA GLU A 26 3.27 13.23 14.65
C GLU A 26 4.63 13.43 13.97
N HIS A 27 5.59 12.57 14.28
CA HIS A 27 6.89 12.55 13.63
C HIS A 27 6.97 11.41 12.62
N PHE A 28 7.11 11.77 11.34
CA PHE A 28 7.20 10.84 10.21
C PHE A 28 8.67 10.66 9.83
N ALA A 29 9.37 9.83 10.61
CA ALA A 29 10.80 9.57 10.45
C ALA A 29 11.12 8.76 9.19
N HIS A 30 12.37 8.89 8.71
CA HIS A 30 12.96 8.14 7.60
C HIS A 30 12.29 8.35 6.25
N ARG A 31 11.52 9.43 6.10
CA ARG A 31 10.86 9.85 4.86
C ARG A 31 11.00 11.36 4.61
N GLU A 32 11.99 11.98 5.24
CA GLU A 32 12.23 13.42 5.15
C GLU A 32 12.47 13.83 3.69
N SER A 33 13.30 13.11 2.95
CA SER A 33 13.60 13.39 1.54
C SER A 33 12.37 13.25 0.63
N GLN A 34 11.53 12.24 0.89
CA GLN A 34 10.28 12.05 0.17
C GLN A 34 9.30 13.19 0.47
N MET A 35 9.20 13.59 1.74
CA MET A 35 8.36 14.72 2.15
C MET A 35 8.83 16.04 1.53
N GLU A 36 10.14 16.29 1.47
CA GLU A 36 10.70 17.47 0.81
C GLU A 36 10.38 17.48 -0.69
N ALA A 37 10.55 16.34 -1.40
CA ALA A 37 10.21 16.24 -2.80
C ALA A 37 8.71 16.50 -3.06
N LEU A 38 7.84 15.93 -2.22
CA LEU A 38 6.39 16.15 -2.30
C LEU A 38 6.02 17.63 -2.01
N LYS A 39 6.63 18.25 -1.02
CA LYS A 39 6.44 19.69 -0.73
C LYS A 39 6.93 20.57 -1.88
N PHE A 40 8.05 20.23 -2.48
CA PHE A 40 8.57 20.91 -3.65
C PHE A 40 7.60 20.86 -4.83
N SER A 41 7.00 19.69 -5.09
CA SER A 41 6.06 19.51 -6.21
C SER A 41 4.78 20.35 -6.08
N VAL A 42 4.29 20.60 -4.85
CA VAL A 42 3.09 21.41 -4.61
C VAL A 42 3.38 22.90 -4.42
N ARG A 43 4.64 23.28 -4.18
CA ARG A 43 5.04 24.67 -3.92
C ARG A 43 4.57 25.69 -4.97
N PRO A 44 4.60 25.40 -6.30
CA PRO A 44 4.12 26.36 -7.29
C PRO A 44 2.64 26.73 -7.10
N ALA A 45 1.81 25.82 -6.57
CA ALA A 45 0.39 26.07 -6.35
C ALA A 45 0.13 27.18 -5.33
N PHE A 46 0.99 27.35 -4.32
CA PHE A 46 0.87 28.42 -3.33
C PHE A 46 1.12 29.80 -3.92
N ALA A 47 1.95 29.88 -4.99
CA ALA A 47 2.19 31.09 -5.76
C ALA A 47 1.19 31.30 -6.90
N GLY A 48 0.13 30.49 -6.99
CA GLY A 48 -0.85 30.56 -8.05
C GLY A 48 -0.41 29.91 -9.37
N GLY A 49 0.62 29.06 -9.33
CA GLY A 49 1.05 28.20 -10.44
C GLY A 49 0.35 26.86 -10.47
N ARG A 50 0.78 25.99 -11.40
CA ARG A 50 0.37 24.58 -11.43
C ARG A 50 1.30 23.75 -10.55
N PRO A 51 0.75 22.84 -9.73
CA PRO A 51 1.56 21.82 -9.06
C PRO A 51 2.32 20.97 -10.10
N VAL A 52 3.50 20.49 -9.74
CA VAL A 52 4.23 19.50 -10.53
C VAL A 52 3.58 18.12 -10.33
N ASN A 53 3.37 17.39 -11.43
CA ASN A 53 2.89 16.03 -11.32
C ASN A 53 3.96 15.14 -10.68
N THR A 54 3.55 14.21 -9.86
CA THR A 54 4.47 13.37 -9.08
C THR A 54 4.01 11.91 -9.12
N LEU A 55 4.95 10.99 -9.15
CA LEU A 55 4.72 9.56 -9.09
C LEU A 55 5.45 8.97 -7.89
N CYS A 56 4.69 8.60 -6.84
CA CYS A 56 5.22 7.90 -5.66
C CYS A 56 5.29 6.40 -5.93
N LEU A 57 6.50 5.86 -5.96
CA LEU A 57 6.77 4.45 -6.29
C LEU A 57 7.33 3.71 -5.09
N GLY A 58 6.88 2.50 -4.84
CA GLY A 58 7.48 1.62 -3.83
C GLY A 58 6.55 0.54 -3.34
N PRO A 59 7.07 -0.49 -2.66
CA PRO A 59 6.27 -1.58 -2.12
C PRO A 59 5.19 -1.14 -1.14
N PRO A 60 4.17 -1.98 -0.84
CA PRO A 60 3.24 -1.73 0.23
C PRO A 60 3.94 -1.52 1.58
N GLY A 61 3.32 -0.75 2.49
CA GLY A 61 3.86 -0.53 3.84
C GLY A 61 5.07 0.40 3.94
N THR A 62 5.47 1.08 2.85
CA THR A 62 6.62 2.00 2.82
C THR A 62 6.27 3.46 3.19
N GLY A 63 5.02 3.74 3.54
CA GLY A 63 4.59 5.04 4.03
C GLY A 63 4.09 6.03 2.96
N LYS A 64 3.84 5.61 1.71
CA LYS A 64 3.35 6.48 0.62
C LYS A 64 2.06 7.21 0.98
N THR A 65 1.02 6.47 1.36
CA THR A 65 -0.29 7.03 1.78
C THR A 65 -0.15 7.96 2.98
N THR A 66 0.67 7.57 3.96
CA THR A 66 0.96 8.40 5.14
C THR A 66 1.61 9.74 4.76
N ALA A 67 2.57 9.72 3.81
CA ALA A 67 3.21 10.92 3.28
C ALA A 67 2.19 11.87 2.62
N ILE A 68 1.26 11.32 1.84
CA ILE A 68 0.19 12.10 1.20
C ILE A 68 -0.72 12.75 2.22
N TYR A 69 -1.17 12.00 3.24
CA TYR A 69 -2.03 12.58 4.28
C TYR A 69 -1.32 13.67 5.07
N LYS A 70 -0.03 13.47 5.41
CA LYS A 70 0.77 14.51 6.07
C LYS A 70 0.92 15.76 5.21
N LEU A 71 1.29 15.60 3.94
CA LEU A 71 1.38 16.71 3.00
C LEU A 71 0.05 17.46 2.92
N PHE A 72 -1.07 16.75 2.81
CA PHE A 72 -2.39 17.37 2.68
C PHE A 72 -2.82 18.09 3.95
N SER A 73 -2.54 17.53 5.12
CA SER A 73 -2.76 18.21 6.41
C SER A 73 -1.95 19.50 6.51
N GLU A 74 -0.68 19.49 6.09
CA GLU A 74 0.15 20.71 6.05
C GLU A 74 -0.39 21.74 5.05
N ILE A 75 -0.84 21.32 3.86
CA ILE A 75 -1.44 22.22 2.88
C ILE A 75 -2.69 22.91 3.46
N GLU A 76 -3.60 22.13 4.05
CA GLU A 76 -4.85 22.65 4.63
C GLU A 76 -4.59 23.61 5.81
N ALA A 77 -3.57 23.34 6.61
CA ALA A 77 -3.18 24.23 7.73
C ALA A 77 -2.60 25.57 7.26
N HIS A 78 -1.95 25.62 6.09
CA HIS A 78 -1.20 26.79 5.64
C HIS A 78 -1.91 27.61 4.55
N SER A 79 -2.87 27.05 3.80
CA SER A 79 -3.46 27.77 2.67
C SER A 79 -4.83 27.26 2.28
N SER A 80 -5.77 28.19 2.11
CA SER A 80 -7.06 27.90 1.45
C SER A 80 -6.99 27.99 -0.08
N LYS A 81 -5.85 28.44 -0.65
CA LYS A 81 -5.69 28.59 -2.10
C LYS A 81 -5.34 27.27 -2.81
N VAL A 82 -4.86 26.29 -2.09
CA VAL A 82 -4.56 24.96 -2.62
C VAL A 82 -5.58 23.96 -2.05
N VAL A 83 -6.24 23.23 -2.93
CA VAL A 83 -7.26 22.24 -2.55
C VAL A 83 -6.66 20.84 -2.71
N PRO A 84 -6.26 20.19 -1.62
CA PRO A 84 -5.80 18.81 -1.66
C PRO A 84 -6.98 17.86 -1.64
N VAL A 85 -6.97 16.86 -2.52
CA VAL A 85 -7.99 15.81 -2.60
C VAL A 85 -7.33 14.45 -2.68
N HIS A 86 -7.54 13.63 -1.66
CA HIS A 86 -7.12 12.22 -1.66
C HIS A 86 -8.23 11.34 -2.24
N VAL A 87 -7.87 10.49 -3.16
CA VAL A 87 -8.75 9.50 -3.80
C VAL A 87 -8.12 8.13 -3.64
N ASN A 88 -8.84 7.23 -2.99
CA ASN A 88 -8.48 5.81 -2.97
C ASN A 88 -9.06 5.16 -4.23
N CYS A 89 -8.19 4.79 -5.18
CA CYS A 89 -8.61 4.26 -6.48
C CYS A 89 -9.17 2.83 -6.39
N GLN A 90 -8.95 2.12 -5.30
CA GLN A 90 -9.61 0.84 -5.05
C GLN A 90 -11.10 1.02 -4.77
N MET A 91 -11.48 2.11 -4.11
CA MET A 91 -12.88 2.45 -3.80
C MET A 91 -13.53 3.24 -4.94
N ASP A 92 -12.84 4.27 -5.42
CA ASP A 92 -13.29 5.18 -6.47
C ASP A 92 -12.56 4.84 -7.78
N HIS A 93 -12.93 3.73 -8.44
CA HIS A 93 -12.21 3.15 -9.57
C HIS A 93 -12.71 3.63 -10.95
N THR A 94 -13.62 4.60 -11.02
CA THR A 94 -14.09 5.21 -12.26
C THR A 94 -13.83 6.71 -12.30
N ARG A 95 -13.60 7.25 -13.49
CA ARG A 95 -13.46 8.70 -13.67
C ARG A 95 -14.61 9.47 -13.01
N HIS A 96 -15.84 9.00 -13.13
CA HIS A 96 -16.99 9.66 -12.55
C HIS A 96 -16.92 9.69 -11.01
N ALA A 97 -16.62 8.57 -10.37
CA ALA A 97 -16.48 8.47 -8.91
C ALA A 97 -15.36 9.40 -8.38
N ILE A 98 -14.21 9.42 -9.06
CA ILE A 98 -13.09 10.30 -8.70
C ILE A 98 -13.52 11.78 -8.74
N PHE A 99 -14.19 12.20 -9.79
CA PHE A 99 -14.65 13.59 -9.91
C PHE A 99 -15.79 13.94 -8.93
N LEU A 100 -16.61 12.97 -8.54
CA LEU A 100 -17.57 13.15 -7.45
C LEU A 100 -16.86 13.35 -6.09
N ARG A 101 -15.77 12.64 -5.85
CA ARG A 101 -14.93 12.84 -4.66
C ARG A 101 -14.31 14.24 -4.65
N ILE A 102 -13.77 14.70 -5.78
CA ILE A 102 -13.22 16.06 -5.93
C ILE A 102 -14.34 17.10 -5.70
N TYR A 103 -15.50 16.90 -6.29
CA TYR A 103 -16.67 17.76 -6.12
C TYR A 103 -17.07 17.88 -4.63
N SER A 104 -17.22 16.75 -3.96
CA SER A 104 -17.63 16.71 -2.54
C SER A 104 -16.62 17.41 -1.62
N LYS A 105 -15.30 17.20 -1.87
CA LYS A 105 -14.25 17.88 -1.11
C LYS A 105 -14.26 19.40 -1.34
N LEU A 106 -14.47 19.83 -2.58
CA LEU A 106 -14.43 21.24 -2.95
C LEU A 106 -15.64 22.03 -2.45
N LEU A 107 -16.84 21.43 -2.51
CA LEU A 107 -18.12 22.13 -2.24
C LEU A 107 -18.69 21.79 -0.86
N GLY A 108 -18.12 20.85 -0.14
CA GLY A 108 -18.57 20.46 1.20
C GLY A 108 -19.84 19.60 1.23
N HIS A 109 -20.36 19.20 0.06
CA HIS A 109 -21.54 18.35 -0.06
C HIS A 109 -21.45 17.43 -1.28
N SER A 110 -22.09 16.27 -1.22
CA SER A 110 -22.22 15.39 -2.37
C SER A 110 -23.20 15.95 -3.39
N PRO A 111 -22.97 15.73 -4.69
CA PRO A 111 -23.96 16.07 -5.71
C PRO A 111 -25.23 15.23 -5.51
N PRO A 112 -26.39 15.62 -6.10
CA PRO A 112 -27.62 14.83 -6.05
C PRO A 112 -27.37 13.38 -6.49
N ALA A 113 -27.98 12.42 -5.78
CA ALA A 113 -27.73 10.99 -5.95
C ALA A 113 -28.08 10.44 -7.36
N SER A 114 -28.88 11.14 -8.15
CA SER A 114 -29.26 10.72 -9.50
C SER A 114 -29.22 11.88 -10.50
N GLY A 115 -28.83 11.57 -11.74
CA GLY A 115 -29.03 12.45 -12.90
C GLY A 115 -28.00 13.55 -13.12
N VAL A 116 -26.88 13.58 -12.37
CA VAL A 116 -25.82 14.58 -12.64
C VAL A 116 -24.83 14.02 -13.65
N SER A 117 -24.82 14.60 -14.85
CA SER A 117 -23.87 14.20 -15.89
C SER A 117 -22.44 14.57 -15.50
N PHE A 118 -21.48 13.75 -15.93
CA PHE A 118 -20.05 14.00 -15.75
C PHE A 118 -19.64 15.44 -16.17
N LYS A 119 -20.18 15.90 -17.29
CA LYS A 119 -19.90 17.26 -17.81
C LYS A 119 -20.31 18.35 -16.79
N ARG A 120 -21.46 18.20 -16.13
CA ARG A 120 -21.91 19.17 -15.10
C ARG A 120 -21.02 19.15 -13.86
N VAL A 121 -20.56 17.95 -13.43
CA VAL A 121 -19.64 17.81 -12.31
C VAL A 121 -18.32 18.54 -12.62
N LEU A 122 -17.72 18.24 -13.78
CA LEU A 122 -16.48 18.87 -14.22
C LEU A 122 -16.60 20.39 -14.36
N ASP A 123 -17.67 20.87 -15.01
CA ASP A 123 -17.94 22.32 -15.20
C ASP A 123 -18.03 23.02 -13.84
N ARG A 124 -18.75 22.44 -12.87
CA ARG A 124 -18.88 23.01 -11.53
C ARG A 124 -17.57 23.08 -10.77
N ILE A 125 -16.77 21.99 -10.80
CA ILE A 125 -15.44 21.95 -10.20
C ILE A 125 -14.56 23.05 -10.83
N ALA A 126 -14.45 23.06 -12.16
CA ALA A 126 -13.55 23.95 -12.86
C ALA A 126 -13.92 25.43 -12.66
N ARG A 127 -15.19 25.79 -12.78
CA ARG A 127 -15.64 27.18 -12.55
C ARG A 127 -15.43 27.63 -11.10
N THR A 128 -15.65 26.75 -10.13
CA THR A 128 -15.39 27.09 -8.72
C THR A 128 -13.90 27.35 -8.48
N MET A 129 -13.03 26.46 -8.98
CA MET A 129 -11.57 26.62 -8.84
C MET A 129 -11.06 27.89 -9.49
N VAL A 130 -11.55 28.22 -10.71
CA VAL A 130 -11.15 29.43 -11.45
C VAL A 130 -11.67 30.68 -10.73
N LYS A 131 -12.95 30.69 -10.35
CA LYS A 131 -13.59 31.84 -9.65
C LYS A 131 -12.89 32.17 -8.34
N GLU A 132 -12.51 31.16 -7.57
CA GLU A 132 -11.84 31.32 -6.27
C GLU A 132 -10.31 31.45 -6.39
N ASN A 133 -9.79 31.43 -7.63
CA ASN A 133 -8.34 31.47 -7.91
C ASN A 133 -7.54 30.43 -7.12
N ARG A 134 -8.03 29.19 -7.09
CA ARG A 134 -7.43 28.06 -6.34
C ARG A 134 -6.76 27.07 -7.28
N SER A 135 -5.79 26.35 -6.77
CA SER A 135 -5.10 25.25 -7.46
C SER A 135 -5.49 23.92 -6.85
N LEU A 136 -5.75 22.90 -7.68
CA LEU A 136 -6.15 21.56 -7.27
C LEU A 136 -4.93 20.63 -7.21
N VAL A 137 -4.78 19.88 -6.13
CA VAL A 137 -3.80 18.79 -5.99
C VAL A 137 -4.57 17.50 -5.74
N VAL A 138 -4.55 16.57 -6.68
CA VAL A 138 -5.26 15.28 -6.56
C VAL A 138 -4.23 14.18 -6.33
N ALA A 139 -4.32 13.50 -5.20
CA ALA A 139 -3.59 12.26 -4.99
C ALA A 139 -4.48 11.08 -5.39
N LEU A 140 -4.02 10.33 -6.38
CA LEU A 140 -4.61 9.06 -6.82
C LEU A 140 -3.85 7.93 -6.13
N ASP A 141 -4.37 7.44 -5.03
CA ASP A 141 -3.73 6.38 -4.24
C ASP A 141 -4.14 5.01 -4.79
N ASP A 142 -3.15 4.10 -4.89
CA ASP A 142 -3.30 2.79 -5.53
C ASP A 142 -3.81 2.89 -6.99
N VAL A 143 -3.16 3.72 -7.79
CA VAL A 143 -3.57 4.06 -9.18
C VAL A 143 -3.65 2.84 -10.12
N ASN A 144 -3.01 1.71 -9.76
CA ASN A 144 -3.08 0.45 -10.50
C ASN A 144 -4.53 -0.09 -10.63
N TYR A 145 -5.43 0.27 -9.72
CA TYR A 145 -6.86 -0.09 -9.84
C TYR A 145 -7.58 0.65 -10.98
N LEU A 146 -6.98 1.69 -11.54
CA LEU A 146 -7.48 2.41 -12.72
C LEU A 146 -6.92 1.90 -14.06
N PHE A 147 -5.97 0.96 -14.03
CA PHE A 147 -5.39 0.41 -15.26
C PHE A 147 -6.37 -0.40 -16.11
N PRO A 148 -7.29 -1.21 -15.53
CA PRO A 148 -8.35 -1.81 -16.31
C PRO A 148 -9.17 -0.74 -17.05
N GLU A 149 -9.57 -1.03 -18.29
CA GLU A 149 -10.36 -0.14 -19.16
C GLU A 149 -9.71 1.23 -19.43
N LYS A 150 -8.42 1.39 -19.11
CA LYS A 150 -7.66 2.65 -19.26
C LYS A 150 -8.32 3.85 -18.56
N GLU A 151 -8.95 3.62 -17.41
CA GLU A 151 -9.58 4.70 -16.66
C GLU A 151 -8.53 5.73 -16.17
N VAL A 152 -7.31 5.31 -15.87
CA VAL A 152 -6.21 6.22 -15.51
C VAL A 152 -5.96 7.25 -16.58
N ASP A 153 -5.92 6.85 -17.87
CA ASP A 153 -5.70 7.77 -19.00
C ASP A 153 -6.84 8.79 -19.09
N ARG A 154 -8.08 8.35 -18.90
CA ARG A 154 -9.26 9.24 -18.93
C ARG A 154 -9.25 10.25 -17.79
N VAL A 155 -8.83 9.82 -16.59
CA VAL A 155 -8.74 10.70 -15.41
C VAL A 155 -7.64 11.73 -15.60
N LEU A 156 -6.41 11.29 -15.93
CA LEU A 156 -5.26 12.16 -16.12
C LEU A 156 -5.49 13.15 -17.27
N TYR A 157 -5.98 12.69 -18.41
CA TYR A 157 -6.31 13.56 -19.53
C TYR A 157 -7.30 14.64 -19.15
N THR A 158 -8.37 14.26 -18.42
CA THR A 158 -9.41 15.21 -18.01
C THR A 158 -8.88 16.25 -17.02
N LEU A 159 -8.09 15.84 -16.02
CA LEU A 159 -7.53 16.76 -15.01
C LEU A 159 -6.50 17.71 -15.61
N LEU A 160 -5.55 17.16 -16.38
CA LEU A 160 -4.38 17.90 -16.81
C LEU A 160 -4.65 18.81 -18.02
N ARG A 161 -5.66 18.48 -18.84
CA ARG A 161 -6.10 19.30 -19.98
C ARG A 161 -7.36 20.13 -19.74
N ALA A 162 -7.94 20.09 -18.54
CA ALA A 162 -9.12 20.90 -18.22
C ALA A 162 -8.91 22.41 -18.48
N HIS A 163 -7.68 22.90 -18.39
CA HIS A 163 -7.34 24.29 -18.66
C HIS A 163 -7.60 24.72 -20.12
N GLU A 164 -7.62 23.79 -21.07
CA GLU A 164 -7.95 24.08 -22.46
C GLU A 164 -9.42 24.50 -22.62
N THR A 165 -10.31 23.94 -21.81
CA THR A 165 -11.74 24.26 -21.77
C THR A 165 -12.07 25.34 -20.75
N PHE A 166 -11.34 25.40 -19.65
CA PHE A 166 -11.53 26.33 -18.53
C PHE A 166 -10.25 27.15 -18.28
N PRO A 167 -10.02 28.23 -19.02
CA PRO A 167 -8.85 29.07 -18.85
C PRO A 167 -8.68 29.51 -17.39
N GLY A 168 -7.47 29.34 -16.86
CA GLY A 168 -7.16 29.60 -15.45
C GLY A 168 -7.36 28.42 -14.50
N PHE A 169 -7.89 27.27 -14.97
CA PHE A 169 -7.91 26.04 -14.18
C PHE A 169 -6.50 25.48 -14.01
N ARG A 170 -6.14 25.17 -12.78
CA ARG A 170 -4.83 24.65 -12.40
C ARG A 170 -4.99 23.37 -11.58
N ALA A 171 -4.41 22.28 -12.05
CA ALA A 171 -4.38 21.01 -11.36
C ALA A 171 -3.00 20.34 -11.51
N GLY A 172 -2.61 19.61 -10.49
CA GLY A 172 -1.51 18.66 -10.51
C GLY A 172 -1.94 17.36 -9.87
N VAL A 173 -1.29 16.27 -10.26
CA VAL A 173 -1.62 14.92 -9.81
C VAL A 173 -0.42 14.30 -9.10
N ILE A 174 -0.67 13.70 -7.94
CA ILE A 174 0.26 12.82 -7.25
C ILE A 174 -0.29 11.41 -7.41
N ALA A 175 0.31 10.61 -8.31
CA ALA A 175 -0.04 9.21 -8.47
C ALA A 175 0.76 8.34 -7.48
N VAL A 176 0.11 7.41 -6.80
CA VAL A 176 0.75 6.48 -5.86
C VAL A 176 0.60 5.07 -6.40
N LEU A 177 1.74 4.39 -6.55
CA LEU A 177 1.81 3.06 -7.11
C LEU A 177 2.59 2.13 -6.18
N SER A 178 1.96 1.03 -5.79
CA SER A 178 2.50 0.09 -4.83
C SER A 178 3.31 -1.05 -5.47
N GLU A 179 3.17 -1.25 -6.78
CA GLU A 179 3.91 -2.23 -7.56
C GLU A 179 4.69 -1.54 -8.68
N PRO A 180 5.80 -2.12 -9.15
CA PRO A 180 6.47 -1.59 -10.34
C PRO A 180 5.48 -1.60 -11.50
N ALA A 181 5.08 -0.44 -11.97
CA ALA A 181 4.18 -0.28 -13.12
C ALA A 181 4.85 -0.65 -14.46
N LEU A 182 5.75 -1.60 -14.43
CA LEU A 182 6.59 -1.99 -15.57
C LEU A 182 5.81 -2.47 -16.81
N ALA A 183 4.48 -2.56 -16.72
CA ALA A 183 3.65 -3.04 -17.80
C ALA A 183 2.54 -2.06 -18.24
N TYR A 184 2.35 -0.91 -17.59
CA TYR A 184 1.34 0.04 -18.04
C TYR A 184 1.93 1.07 -18.98
N VAL A 185 1.42 1.09 -20.22
CA VAL A 185 1.78 2.08 -21.23
C VAL A 185 0.66 3.11 -21.31
N PHE A 186 0.95 4.34 -20.90
CA PHE A 186 0.00 5.44 -21.01
C PHE A 186 -0.33 5.76 -22.48
N ASP A 187 -1.55 6.27 -22.71
CA ASP A 187 -1.88 6.86 -24.01
C ASP A 187 -0.88 8.00 -24.31
N PRO A 188 -0.29 8.08 -25.51
CA PRO A 188 0.69 9.14 -25.86
C PRO A 188 0.20 10.56 -25.57
N ARG A 189 -1.10 10.80 -25.65
CA ARG A 189 -1.71 12.09 -25.29
C ARG A 189 -1.67 12.40 -23.81
N VAL A 190 -1.68 11.39 -22.96
CA VAL A 190 -1.53 11.51 -21.52
C VAL A 190 -0.06 11.63 -21.15
N GLU A 191 0.79 10.80 -21.72
CA GLU A 191 2.23 10.83 -21.51
C GLU A 191 2.82 12.23 -21.79
N SER A 192 2.33 12.91 -22.82
CA SER A 192 2.79 14.25 -23.18
C SER A 192 2.48 15.34 -22.12
N VAL A 193 1.50 15.13 -21.26
CA VAL A 193 1.06 16.10 -20.23
C VAL A 193 1.29 15.62 -18.79
N PHE A 194 1.29 14.30 -18.59
CA PHE A 194 1.65 13.68 -17.31
C PHE A 194 3.12 13.29 -17.35
N GLN A 195 3.99 14.25 -17.16
CA GLN A 195 5.44 14.05 -17.02
C GLN A 195 5.77 14.17 -15.52
N PRO A 196 5.60 13.10 -14.74
CA PRO A 196 5.74 13.18 -13.30
C PRO A 196 7.20 13.17 -12.87
N GLU A 197 7.51 13.86 -11.78
CA GLU A 197 8.71 13.61 -10.99
C GLU A 197 8.52 12.34 -10.18
N GLU A 198 9.50 11.43 -10.24
CA GLU A 198 9.45 10.18 -9.49
C GLU A 198 9.98 10.36 -8.08
N VAL A 199 9.20 9.94 -7.09
CA VAL A 199 9.58 9.92 -5.68
C VAL A 199 9.60 8.47 -5.19
N PRO A 200 10.79 7.85 -5.08
CA PRO A 200 10.91 6.47 -4.62
C PRO A 200 10.70 6.35 -3.11
N PHE A 201 9.90 5.37 -2.72
CA PHE A 201 9.68 4.95 -1.33
C PHE A 201 10.28 3.55 -1.14
N PRO A 202 11.58 3.43 -0.84
CA PRO A 202 12.21 2.13 -0.63
C PRO A 202 11.66 1.45 0.63
N LEU A 203 11.88 0.14 0.73
CA LEU A 203 11.65 -0.60 1.97
C LEU A 203 12.42 0.06 3.11
N TYR A 204 11.86 0.02 4.30
CA TYR A 204 12.57 0.41 5.50
C TYR A 204 13.67 -0.62 5.81
N SER A 205 14.85 -0.15 6.19
CA SER A 205 15.90 -0.99 6.75
C SER A 205 15.49 -1.51 8.13
N ARG A 206 16.15 -2.57 8.61
CA ARG A 206 15.89 -3.14 9.93
C ARG A 206 16.02 -2.10 11.05
N GLU A 207 17.03 -1.24 10.97
CA GLU A 207 17.23 -0.18 11.96
C GLU A 207 16.13 0.88 11.93
N GLU A 208 15.66 1.27 10.76
CA GLU A 208 14.52 2.21 10.61
C GLU A 208 13.23 1.58 11.15
N ILE A 209 12.98 0.29 10.84
CA ILE A 209 11.85 -0.46 11.39
C ILE A 209 11.93 -0.50 12.92
N ARG A 210 13.10 -0.83 13.47
CA ARG A 210 13.34 -0.88 14.90
C ARG A 210 13.00 0.46 15.57
N GLN A 211 13.48 1.57 15.02
CA GLN A 211 13.24 2.91 15.55
C GLN A 211 11.76 3.30 15.48
N ILE A 212 11.07 2.96 14.39
CA ILE A 212 9.63 3.23 14.25
C ILE A 212 8.83 2.42 15.28
N LEU A 213 9.13 1.13 15.42
CA LEU A 213 8.45 0.24 16.38
C LEU A 213 8.71 0.65 17.83
N ASP A 214 9.95 1.00 18.16
CA ASP A 214 10.32 1.49 19.49
C ASP A 214 9.53 2.76 19.84
N ARG A 215 9.47 3.72 18.91
CA ARG A 215 8.67 4.94 19.11
C ARG A 215 7.19 4.64 19.32
N ARG A 216 6.63 3.73 18.51
CA ARG A 216 5.23 3.27 18.67
C ARG A 216 5.01 2.59 20.02
N ALA A 217 5.97 1.76 20.47
CA ALA A 217 5.91 1.09 21.77
C ALA A 217 5.94 2.09 22.94
N GLN A 218 6.83 3.09 22.89
CA GLN A 218 6.94 4.13 23.93
C GLN A 218 5.67 4.97 24.09
N ILE A 219 4.93 5.19 23.01
CA ILE A 219 3.67 5.95 23.07
C ILE A 219 2.51 5.02 23.43
N GLY A 220 2.47 3.82 22.83
CA GLY A 220 1.35 2.89 22.93
C GLY A 220 1.28 2.07 24.22
N PHE A 221 2.39 1.87 24.91
CA PHE A 221 2.46 1.05 26.12
C PHE A 221 2.96 1.84 27.33
N TYR A 222 2.66 1.33 28.54
CA TYR A 222 3.27 1.85 29.74
C TYR A 222 4.77 1.47 29.82
N PRO A 223 5.60 2.26 30.53
CA PRO A 223 7.02 1.98 30.66
C PRO A 223 7.29 0.57 31.21
N GLY A 224 8.26 -0.14 30.62
CA GLY A 224 8.65 -1.48 31.04
C GLY A 224 7.80 -2.63 30.49
N VAL A 225 6.74 -2.34 29.72
CA VAL A 225 5.90 -3.39 29.08
C VAL A 225 6.62 -4.08 27.94
N VAL A 226 7.37 -3.34 27.13
CA VAL A 226 8.08 -3.85 25.95
C VAL A 226 9.58 -3.64 26.15
N SER A 227 10.38 -4.70 26.01
CA SER A 227 11.84 -4.62 26.07
C SER A 227 12.44 -4.34 24.67
N SER A 228 13.67 -3.83 24.65
CA SER A 228 14.43 -3.59 23.41
C SER A 228 14.65 -4.87 22.60
N ASP A 229 14.88 -6.00 23.25
CA ASP A 229 15.09 -7.30 22.60
C ASP A 229 13.82 -7.77 21.87
N LEU A 230 12.63 -7.48 22.43
CA LEU A 230 11.36 -7.77 21.77
C LEU A 230 11.14 -6.87 20.55
N ILE A 231 11.51 -5.60 20.63
CA ILE A 231 11.46 -4.69 19.46
C ILE A 231 12.39 -5.18 18.36
N GLU A 232 13.61 -5.62 18.71
CA GLU A 232 14.55 -6.19 17.74
C GLU A 232 14.00 -7.45 17.07
N LYS A 233 13.42 -8.37 17.85
CA LYS A 233 12.77 -9.58 17.34
C LYS A 233 11.63 -9.25 16.37
N ILE A 234 10.77 -8.28 16.72
CA ILE A 234 9.66 -7.84 15.87
C ILE A 234 10.20 -7.15 14.61
N ALA A 235 11.27 -6.35 14.72
CA ALA A 235 11.89 -5.68 13.59
C ALA A 235 12.47 -6.68 12.57
N GLU A 236 13.13 -7.74 13.05
CA GLU A 236 13.61 -8.82 12.19
C GLU A 236 12.47 -9.52 11.44
N PHE A 237 11.37 -9.82 12.13
CA PHE A 237 10.20 -10.41 11.51
C PHE A 237 9.58 -9.48 10.45
N THR A 238 9.52 -8.19 10.76
CA THR A 238 8.97 -7.15 9.88
C THR A 238 9.81 -6.94 8.63
N GLU A 239 11.14 -6.93 8.76
CA GLU A 239 12.07 -6.84 7.64
C GLU A 239 11.87 -8.01 6.67
N ARG A 240 11.78 -9.24 7.19
CA ARG A 240 11.49 -10.43 6.37
C ARG A 240 10.14 -10.33 5.66
N ALA A 241 9.11 -9.82 6.35
CA ALA A 241 7.80 -9.59 5.74
C ALA A 241 7.83 -8.46 4.71
N GLY A 242 8.74 -7.47 4.89
CA GLY A 242 8.91 -6.29 4.02
C GLY A 242 7.70 -5.36 3.98
N ASP A 243 6.93 -5.33 5.06
CA ASP A 243 5.79 -4.43 5.25
C ASP A 243 5.75 -3.99 6.72
N LEU A 244 5.97 -2.70 6.98
CA LEU A 244 5.98 -2.14 8.33
C LEU A 244 4.69 -2.39 9.11
N ARG A 245 3.55 -2.49 8.41
CA ARG A 245 2.25 -2.77 9.03
C ARG A 245 2.23 -4.12 9.76
N VAL A 246 2.99 -5.10 9.25
CA VAL A 246 3.13 -6.41 9.91
C VAL A 246 3.76 -6.25 11.29
N GLY A 247 4.81 -5.43 11.41
CA GLY A 247 5.46 -5.18 12.70
C GLY A 247 4.58 -4.44 13.70
N ILE A 248 3.82 -3.46 13.22
CA ILE A 248 2.87 -2.71 14.07
C ILE A 248 1.75 -3.63 14.57
N ASP A 249 1.17 -4.47 13.68
CA ASP A 249 0.14 -5.45 14.05
C ASP A 249 0.69 -6.49 15.03
N LEU A 250 1.91 -6.97 14.79
CA LEU A 250 2.57 -7.94 15.65
C LEU A 250 2.79 -7.38 17.06
N LEU A 251 3.26 -6.14 17.18
CA LEU A 251 3.43 -5.45 18.44
C LEU A 251 2.10 -5.29 19.19
N LYS A 252 1.04 -4.88 18.50
CA LYS A 252 -0.31 -4.77 19.04
C LYS A 252 -0.84 -6.11 19.53
N ARG A 253 -0.74 -7.17 18.72
CA ARG A 253 -1.22 -8.52 19.05
C ARG A 253 -0.45 -9.14 20.21
N ALA A 254 0.88 -8.96 20.26
CA ALA A 254 1.68 -9.43 21.39
C ALA A 254 1.24 -8.78 22.71
N GLY A 255 0.88 -7.48 22.69
CA GLY A 255 0.27 -6.81 23.82
C GLY A 255 -1.07 -7.43 24.24
N LEU A 256 -1.94 -7.74 23.29
CA LEU A 256 -3.22 -8.41 23.57
C LEU A 256 -3.03 -9.82 24.14
N GLU A 257 -2.03 -10.59 23.69
CA GLU A 257 -1.72 -11.91 24.25
C GLU A 257 -1.20 -11.78 25.69
N ALA A 258 -0.37 -10.77 25.99
CA ALA A 258 0.07 -10.50 27.36
C ALA A 258 -1.11 -10.13 28.27
N GLU A 259 -2.05 -9.29 27.83
CA GLU A 259 -3.28 -8.99 28.60
C GLU A 259 -4.13 -10.24 28.85
N ARG A 260 -4.27 -11.14 27.89
CA ARG A 260 -4.99 -12.43 28.07
C ARG A 260 -4.42 -13.28 29.19
N ARG A 261 -3.10 -13.21 29.40
CA ARG A 261 -2.40 -13.89 30.53
C ARG A 261 -2.44 -13.12 31.81
N ALA A 262 -3.07 -11.94 31.85
CA ALA A 262 -3.00 -10.99 32.95
C ALA A 262 -1.54 -10.61 33.31
N SER A 263 -0.65 -10.53 32.33
CA SER A 263 0.75 -10.12 32.49
C SER A 263 0.90 -8.61 32.32
N LYS A 264 1.84 -8.04 33.07
CA LYS A 264 2.18 -6.61 33.03
C LYS A 264 3.28 -6.30 32.01
N SER A 265 3.81 -7.31 31.31
CA SER A 265 4.84 -7.18 30.28
C SER A 265 4.63 -8.21 29.17
N ILE A 266 5.07 -7.84 27.98
CA ILE A 266 5.08 -8.72 26.80
C ILE A 266 6.29 -9.67 26.93
N SER A 267 6.07 -10.95 26.63
CA SER A 267 7.13 -11.96 26.57
C SER A 267 7.47 -12.32 25.10
N SER A 268 8.61 -13.00 24.91
CA SER A 268 8.99 -13.55 23.60
C SER A 268 7.93 -14.53 23.05
N GLU A 269 7.30 -15.31 23.93
CA GLU A 269 6.23 -16.24 23.55
C GLU A 269 4.96 -15.53 23.05
N ASP A 270 4.63 -14.35 23.60
CA ASP A 270 3.50 -13.56 23.10
C ASP A 270 3.75 -13.07 21.68
N VAL A 271 4.99 -12.66 21.38
CA VAL A 271 5.41 -12.29 20.03
C VAL A 271 5.35 -13.48 19.08
N ASP A 272 5.80 -14.67 19.51
CA ASP A 272 5.77 -15.87 18.69
C ASP A 272 4.33 -16.28 18.33
N ARG A 273 3.45 -16.34 19.34
CA ARG A 273 2.02 -16.66 19.13
C ARG A 273 1.31 -15.65 18.23
N ALA A 274 1.62 -14.36 18.42
CA ALA A 274 1.08 -13.30 17.58
C ALA A 274 1.60 -13.42 16.14
N GLY A 275 2.90 -13.75 15.97
CA GLY A 275 3.55 -13.93 14.68
C GLY A 275 2.97 -15.09 13.88
N GLU A 276 2.76 -16.24 14.51
CA GLU A 276 2.14 -17.39 13.85
C GLU A 276 0.75 -17.06 13.33
N ARG A 277 -0.08 -16.40 14.14
CA ARG A 277 -1.43 -15.99 13.73
C ARG A 277 -1.41 -14.94 12.62
N SER A 278 -0.53 -13.94 12.70
CA SER A 278 -0.39 -12.91 11.68
C SER A 278 0.04 -13.51 10.35
N ARG A 279 1.03 -14.42 10.38
CA ARG A 279 1.56 -15.11 9.19
C ARG A 279 0.49 -15.91 8.47
N LEU A 280 -0.34 -16.68 9.21
CA LEU A 280 -1.44 -17.47 8.65
C LEU A 280 -2.53 -16.59 8.04
N VAL A 281 -2.87 -15.46 8.67
CA VAL A 281 -3.84 -14.49 8.15
C VAL A 281 -3.32 -13.85 6.86
N HIS A 282 -2.05 -13.45 6.82
CA HIS A 282 -1.41 -12.91 5.62
C HIS A 282 -1.40 -13.91 4.48
N LEU A 283 -0.97 -15.14 4.73
CA LEU A 283 -0.96 -16.22 3.73
C LEU A 283 -2.37 -16.45 3.18
N SER A 284 -3.36 -16.62 4.06
CA SER A 284 -4.76 -16.82 3.64
C SER A 284 -5.29 -15.64 2.79
N SER A 285 -4.96 -14.41 3.17
CA SER A 285 -5.38 -13.22 2.43
C SER A 285 -4.70 -13.12 1.06
N ALA A 286 -3.41 -13.44 0.97
CA ALA A 286 -2.65 -13.43 -0.27
C ALA A 286 -3.11 -14.54 -1.26
N LEU A 287 -3.64 -15.66 -0.75
CA LEU A 287 -4.18 -16.73 -1.58
C LEU A 287 -5.56 -16.41 -2.19
N LYS A 288 -6.37 -15.55 -1.55
CA LYS A 288 -7.74 -15.24 -2.01
C LYS A 288 -7.84 -14.76 -3.46
N PRO A 289 -7.02 -13.80 -3.94
CA PRO A 289 -7.11 -13.26 -5.30
C PRO A 289 -6.43 -14.16 -6.34
N LEU A 290 -5.78 -15.25 -5.95
CA LEU A 290 -5.06 -16.11 -6.88
C LEU A 290 -6.01 -17.00 -7.68
N ARG A 291 -5.67 -17.22 -8.96
CA ARG A 291 -6.36 -18.18 -9.85
C ARG A 291 -5.86 -19.60 -9.58
N GLU A 292 -6.55 -20.61 -10.10
CA GLU A 292 -6.18 -22.01 -9.89
C GLU A 292 -4.78 -22.37 -10.43
N ASP A 293 -4.40 -21.83 -11.59
CA ASP A 293 -3.05 -22.01 -12.15
C ASP A 293 -1.95 -21.34 -11.30
N GLU A 294 -2.27 -20.19 -10.66
CA GLU A 294 -1.37 -19.47 -9.75
C GLU A 294 -1.20 -20.22 -8.42
N ILE A 295 -2.28 -20.78 -7.89
CA ILE A 295 -2.24 -21.64 -6.69
C ILE A 295 -1.47 -22.92 -6.97
N LEU A 296 -1.67 -23.52 -8.15
CA LEU A 296 -0.94 -24.71 -8.54
C LEU A 296 0.57 -24.45 -8.58
N LEU A 297 1.00 -23.34 -9.21
CA LEU A 297 2.43 -22.99 -9.23
C LEU A 297 2.99 -22.77 -7.82
N LEU A 298 2.27 -22.07 -6.95
CA LEU A 298 2.66 -21.88 -5.55
C LEU A 298 2.78 -23.22 -4.81
N THR A 299 1.85 -24.14 -5.04
CA THR A 299 1.87 -25.50 -4.47
C THR A 299 3.13 -26.26 -4.94
N LEU A 300 3.44 -26.20 -6.24
CA LEU A 300 4.66 -26.83 -6.80
C LEU A 300 5.94 -26.25 -6.18
N VAL A 301 5.99 -24.92 -5.95
CA VAL A 301 7.12 -24.29 -5.25
C VAL A 301 7.24 -24.79 -3.80
N ALA A 302 6.11 -24.97 -3.10
CA ALA A 302 6.10 -25.50 -1.75
C ALA A 302 6.55 -26.95 -1.67
N GLU A 303 6.13 -27.79 -2.63
CA GLU A 303 6.53 -29.21 -2.72
C GLU A 303 7.99 -29.41 -3.11
N MET A 304 8.49 -28.59 -4.03
CA MET A 304 9.87 -28.70 -4.55
C MET A 304 10.90 -28.00 -3.67
N GLY A 305 10.47 -27.09 -2.79
CA GLY A 305 11.36 -26.25 -2.00
C GLY A 305 12.18 -25.30 -2.89
N THR A 306 13.46 -25.10 -2.54
CA THR A 306 14.36 -24.26 -3.35
C THR A 306 14.67 -24.94 -4.68
N SER A 307 14.21 -24.35 -5.79
CA SER A 307 14.32 -24.96 -7.12
C SER A 307 14.66 -23.95 -8.20
N LYS A 308 15.17 -24.42 -9.34
CA LYS A 308 15.39 -23.57 -10.51
C LYS A 308 14.08 -23.36 -11.23
N ALA A 309 13.87 -22.15 -11.76
CA ALA A 309 12.67 -21.81 -12.52
C ALA A 309 12.43 -22.72 -13.74
N GLY A 310 13.48 -23.26 -14.35
CA GLY A 310 13.35 -24.24 -15.45
C GLY A 310 12.74 -25.55 -15.00
N ASP A 311 13.12 -26.08 -13.84
CA ASP A 311 12.59 -27.35 -13.30
C ASP A 311 11.13 -27.17 -12.87
N LEU A 312 10.80 -26.01 -12.28
CA LEU A 312 9.43 -25.64 -11.94
C LEU A 312 8.56 -25.49 -13.19
N TYR A 313 9.10 -24.86 -14.25
CA TYR A 313 8.36 -24.69 -15.51
C TYR A 313 7.98 -26.04 -16.12
N SER A 314 8.90 -27.01 -16.16
CA SER A 314 8.60 -28.33 -16.70
C SER A 314 7.42 -28.97 -15.99
N ARG A 315 7.40 -28.99 -14.65
CA ARG A 315 6.28 -29.55 -13.87
C ARG A 315 4.98 -28.75 -14.04
N PHE A 316 5.08 -27.43 -14.10
CA PHE A 316 3.93 -26.56 -14.31
C PHE A 316 3.31 -26.77 -15.70
N GLN A 317 4.14 -26.90 -16.73
CA GLN A 317 3.71 -27.19 -18.10
C GLN A 317 3.03 -28.56 -18.20
N ASP A 318 3.60 -29.60 -17.58
CA ASP A 318 3.01 -30.94 -17.54
C ASP A 318 1.62 -30.94 -16.89
N SER A 319 1.41 -30.10 -15.89
CA SER A 319 0.17 -30.03 -15.14
C SER A 319 -0.92 -29.13 -15.77
N THR A 320 -0.52 -28.08 -16.52
CA THR A 320 -1.46 -27.05 -17.02
C THR A 320 -1.50 -26.93 -18.54
N GLY A 321 -0.48 -27.40 -19.25
CA GLY A 321 -0.28 -27.13 -20.68
C GLY A 321 0.11 -25.67 -20.99
N SER A 322 0.32 -24.82 -19.98
CA SER A 322 0.56 -23.39 -20.14
C SER A 322 1.98 -23.08 -20.63
N GLY A 323 2.11 -22.06 -21.48
CA GLY A 323 3.40 -21.66 -22.04
C GLY A 323 4.27 -20.86 -21.04
N TYR A 324 5.55 -20.67 -21.45
CA TYR A 324 6.60 -20.04 -20.64
C TYR A 324 6.28 -18.59 -20.22
N THR A 325 5.61 -17.83 -21.09
CA THR A 325 5.18 -16.45 -20.80
C THR A 325 4.23 -16.42 -19.60
N ARG A 326 3.20 -17.29 -19.61
CA ARG A 326 2.23 -17.38 -18.51
C ARG A 326 2.88 -17.81 -17.20
N PHE A 327 3.79 -18.78 -17.26
CA PHE A 327 4.59 -19.20 -16.11
C PHE A 327 5.35 -18.02 -15.47
N HIS A 328 6.03 -17.19 -16.29
CA HIS A 328 6.77 -16.03 -15.79
C HIS A 328 5.88 -14.93 -15.24
N GLU A 329 4.71 -14.69 -15.83
CA GLU A 329 3.72 -13.77 -15.29
C GLU A 329 3.30 -14.19 -13.89
N ILE A 330 3.01 -15.48 -13.70
CA ILE A 330 2.63 -16.03 -12.39
C ILE A 330 3.77 -15.93 -11.39
N LEU A 331 5.00 -16.30 -11.79
CA LEU A 331 6.17 -16.16 -10.91
C LEU A 331 6.34 -14.72 -10.42
N ASN A 332 6.27 -13.76 -11.34
CA ASN A 332 6.39 -12.35 -10.97
C ASN A 332 5.25 -11.89 -10.04
N LYS A 333 4.03 -12.37 -10.28
CA LYS A 333 2.88 -12.10 -9.42
C LYS A 333 3.04 -12.69 -8.02
N LEU A 334 3.50 -13.93 -7.90
CA LEU A 334 3.75 -14.57 -6.62
C LEU A 334 4.90 -13.91 -5.84
N ASP A 335 5.94 -13.46 -6.53
CA ASP A 335 7.05 -12.70 -5.95
C ASP A 335 6.58 -11.32 -5.46
N ALA A 336 5.84 -10.59 -6.28
CA ALA A 336 5.22 -9.31 -5.91
C ALA A 336 4.24 -9.45 -4.72
N ALA A 337 3.48 -10.55 -4.68
CA ALA A 337 2.62 -10.92 -3.55
C ALA A 337 3.39 -11.43 -2.33
N ARG A 338 4.74 -11.50 -2.41
CA ARG A 338 5.64 -11.98 -1.35
C ARG A 338 5.31 -13.38 -0.84
N LEU A 339 4.82 -14.23 -1.71
CA LEU A 339 4.61 -15.64 -1.43
C LEU A 339 5.86 -16.48 -1.70
N ILE A 340 6.70 -16.01 -2.63
CA ILE A 340 7.98 -16.63 -3.00
C ILE A 340 9.09 -15.58 -3.02
N ASP A 341 10.34 -16.03 -2.97
CA ASP A 341 11.55 -15.25 -3.26
C ASP A 341 12.16 -15.74 -4.55
N THR A 342 12.62 -14.81 -5.38
CA THR A 342 13.29 -15.15 -6.63
C THR A 342 14.65 -14.45 -6.74
N ASP A 343 15.73 -15.24 -6.83
CA ASP A 343 17.10 -14.77 -7.00
C ASP A 343 17.66 -15.20 -8.35
N PHE A 344 18.50 -14.36 -8.97
CA PHE A 344 19.24 -14.77 -10.15
C PHE A 344 20.56 -15.42 -9.76
N THR A 345 20.91 -16.53 -10.41
CA THR A 345 22.25 -17.11 -10.26
C THR A 345 23.32 -16.12 -10.69
N GLY A 346 24.38 -15.95 -9.85
CA GLY A 346 25.43 -14.97 -10.04
C GLY A 346 26.22 -15.13 -11.37
N PRO A 347 27.05 -14.12 -11.73
CA PRO A 347 27.82 -14.14 -12.97
C PRO A 347 28.84 -15.29 -12.97
N GLY A 348 28.71 -16.20 -13.94
CA GLY A 348 29.66 -17.31 -14.12
C GLY A 348 29.08 -18.62 -14.65
N GLN A 349 27.78 -18.81 -14.65
CA GLN A 349 27.14 -19.96 -15.29
C GLN A 349 26.47 -19.59 -16.62
N ARG A 350 26.65 -20.39 -17.66
CA ARG A 350 25.99 -20.22 -18.95
C ARG A 350 24.46 -20.31 -18.76
N GLY A 351 23.77 -19.17 -18.93
CA GLY A 351 22.34 -19.01 -18.79
C GLY A 351 21.98 -18.43 -17.41
N ARG A 352 21.34 -17.24 -17.36
CA ARG A 352 20.74 -16.69 -16.15
C ARG A 352 19.57 -17.58 -15.72
N SER A 353 19.78 -18.45 -14.76
CA SER A 353 18.71 -19.24 -14.14
C SER A 353 18.17 -18.50 -12.91
N ARG A 354 16.85 -18.45 -12.77
CA ARG A 354 16.18 -17.87 -11.61
C ARG A 354 15.98 -18.99 -10.58
N ILE A 355 16.43 -18.77 -9.35
CA ILE A 355 16.17 -19.65 -8.21
C ILE A 355 14.91 -19.17 -7.52
N VAL A 356 13.99 -20.08 -7.23
CA VAL A 356 12.71 -19.79 -6.60
C VAL A 356 12.65 -20.50 -5.24
N ARG A 357 12.21 -19.78 -4.21
CA ARG A 357 12.02 -20.30 -2.85
C ARG A 357 10.67 -19.87 -2.30
N ILE A 358 10.05 -20.74 -1.51
CA ILE A 358 8.84 -20.38 -0.77
C ILE A 358 9.21 -19.52 0.46
N ARG A 359 8.43 -18.51 0.77
CA ARG A 359 8.65 -17.64 1.94
C ARG A 359 7.99 -18.16 3.22
N TYR A 360 7.00 -19.01 3.08
CA TYR A 360 6.22 -19.59 4.16
C TYR A 360 6.64 -21.01 4.44
N ASP A 361 6.20 -21.57 5.54
CA ASP A 361 6.35 -23.01 5.76
C ASP A 361 5.60 -23.78 4.67
N PRO A 362 6.26 -24.73 3.99
CA PRO A 362 5.64 -25.50 2.92
C PRO A 362 4.33 -26.16 3.32
N GLY A 363 4.27 -26.74 4.53
CA GLY A 363 3.06 -27.38 5.07
C GLY A 363 1.90 -26.41 5.24
N GLU A 364 2.16 -25.21 5.76
CA GLU A 364 1.16 -24.14 5.90
C GLU A 364 0.60 -23.69 4.54
N VAL A 365 1.47 -23.58 3.53
CA VAL A 365 1.07 -23.19 2.16
C VAL A 365 0.16 -24.27 1.57
N LEU A 366 0.55 -25.54 1.66
CA LEU A 366 -0.21 -26.68 1.14
C LEU A 366 -1.59 -26.79 1.82
N GLU A 367 -1.65 -26.64 3.14
CA GLU A 367 -2.91 -26.67 3.89
C GLU A 367 -3.81 -25.49 3.53
N SER A 368 -3.26 -24.28 3.45
CA SER A 368 -4.01 -23.08 3.11
C SER A 368 -4.52 -23.10 1.68
N ALA A 369 -3.72 -23.60 0.73
CA ALA A 369 -4.13 -23.80 -0.66
C ALA A 369 -5.26 -24.84 -0.79
N ARG A 370 -5.21 -25.92 -0.01
CA ARG A 370 -6.27 -26.93 0.06
C ARG A 370 -7.58 -26.33 0.59
N LYS A 371 -7.53 -25.65 1.74
CA LYS A 371 -8.71 -25.00 2.34
C LYS A 371 -9.36 -24.00 1.39
N ARG A 372 -8.56 -23.25 0.62
CA ARG A 372 -9.10 -22.31 -0.37
C ARG A 372 -9.82 -23.03 -1.50
N ARG A 373 -9.30 -24.15 -2.02
CA ARG A 373 -9.98 -24.96 -3.05
C ARG A 373 -11.31 -25.50 -2.54
N GLU A 374 -11.34 -25.98 -1.30
CA GLU A 374 -12.57 -26.48 -0.65
C GLU A 374 -13.63 -25.40 -0.41
N SER A 375 -13.23 -24.12 -0.30
CA SER A 375 -14.14 -22.98 -0.08
C SER A 375 -14.73 -22.40 -1.37
N VAL A 376 -14.20 -22.74 -2.53
CA VAL A 376 -14.62 -22.22 -3.85
C VAL A 376 -15.41 -23.27 -4.65
N GLY A 377 -15.35 -24.56 -4.27
CA GLY A 377 -16.17 -25.65 -4.82
C GLY A 377 -17.45 -25.80 -4.03
#